data_cfc1f492048e70961acbcb8a1c68704e
#
_entry.id   cfc1f492048e70961acbcb8a1c68704e
#
_cell.length_a   1.000
_cell.length_b   1.000
_cell.length_c   1.000
_cell.angle_alpha   90.00
_cell.angle_beta   90.00
_cell.angle_gamma   90.00
#
_symmetry.space_group_name_H-M   'P 1'
#
loop_
_entity.id
_entity.type
_entity.pdbx_description
1 polymer ?
#
loop_
_entity_poly.entity_id
_entity_poly.type
_entity_poly.pdbx_seq_one_letter_code
_entity_poly.pdbx_strand_id
1 'polypeptide(L)'
;MWEVEEYVRRRCKEENVLPLQIGVEGSIMDYPYATCCGLNDEVAHAFPRHYILKDGDLLKVDMVLSEPIDKSVLDVSKLDFDNVAQVKKYTESYSGGLADSCWLMRLERHLTKLKKLMEVTREAMYLGIEQAVVGNRIGDIGAAIQEYAESRGYGVVRDLVGHGVGPTMHEEPMVPNYGVAGRGLRLKEGMVLTIEPMINTGTWEIDTDLETGWAHKTLDGGLSCQYEHQFVITKDGPVILTSQGEERTY
;
A
#
# COMPACT_ATOMS: atom_id res chain seq x y z
N MET A 1 -0.34 -17.19 -6.49
CA MET A 1 0.12 -16.11 -5.60
C MET A 1 1.55 -16.33 -5.14
N TRP A 2 1.92 -17.55 -4.72
CA TRP A 2 3.30 -17.83 -4.28
C TRP A 2 4.37 -17.49 -5.32
N GLU A 3 4.11 -17.70 -6.60
CA GLU A 3 5.01 -17.34 -7.71
C GLU A 3 5.31 -15.83 -7.78
N VAL A 4 4.40 -14.97 -7.32
CA VAL A 4 4.62 -13.51 -7.22
C VAL A 4 5.66 -13.22 -6.14
N GLU A 5 5.51 -13.82 -4.96
CA GLU A 5 6.45 -13.70 -3.86
C GLU A 5 7.86 -14.20 -4.26
N GLU A 6 7.96 -15.37 -4.88
CA GLU A 6 9.24 -15.91 -5.37
C GLU A 6 9.87 -15.01 -6.44
N TYR A 7 9.05 -14.44 -7.34
CA TYR A 7 9.53 -13.50 -8.35
C TYR A 7 10.12 -12.25 -7.69
N VAL A 8 9.40 -11.63 -6.74
CA VAL A 8 9.86 -10.43 -6.05
C VAL A 8 11.14 -10.72 -5.25
N ARG A 9 11.19 -11.81 -4.46
CA ARG A 9 12.39 -12.22 -3.73
C ARG A 9 13.61 -12.41 -4.64
N ARG A 10 13.42 -13.03 -5.80
CA ARG A 10 14.48 -13.20 -6.80
C ARG A 10 14.93 -11.84 -7.34
N ARG A 11 14.01 -10.98 -7.73
CA ARG A 11 14.33 -9.63 -8.23
C ARG A 11 15.06 -8.79 -7.19
N CYS A 12 14.65 -8.84 -5.94
CA CYS A 12 15.35 -8.17 -4.83
C CYS A 12 16.83 -8.59 -4.75
N LYS A 13 17.13 -9.88 -4.91
CA LYS A 13 18.50 -10.38 -4.93
C LYS A 13 19.28 -9.94 -6.19
N GLU A 14 18.66 -9.96 -7.35
CA GLU A 14 19.25 -9.55 -8.63
C GLU A 14 19.62 -8.06 -8.64
N GLU A 15 18.71 -7.21 -8.18
CA GLU A 15 18.85 -5.75 -8.17
C GLU A 15 19.56 -5.22 -6.91
N ASN A 16 19.86 -6.08 -5.96
CA ASN A 16 20.46 -5.76 -4.67
C ASN A 16 19.65 -4.76 -3.85
N VAL A 17 18.33 -4.98 -3.78
CA VAL A 17 17.36 -4.20 -2.99
C VAL A 17 16.83 -5.01 -1.82
N LEU A 18 16.53 -4.36 -0.69
CA LEU A 18 15.89 -5.01 0.46
C LEU A 18 14.36 -4.95 0.33
N PRO A 19 13.66 -6.09 0.53
CA PRO A 19 12.22 -6.07 0.77
C PRO A 19 11.95 -5.63 2.20
N LEU A 20 11.60 -4.35 2.39
CA LEU A 20 11.55 -3.70 3.71
C LEU A 20 10.38 -4.16 4.58
N GLN A 21 9.42 -4.87 4.02
CA GLN A 21 8.30 -5.47 4.78
C GLN A 21 8.75 -6.66 5.64
N ILE A 22 9.78 -7.40 5.23
CA ILE A 22 10.27 -8.54 6.02
C ILE A 22 10.83 -8.05 7.35
N GLY A 23 10.24 -8.53 8.45
CA GLY A 23 10.65 -8.20 9.81
C GLY A 23 9.93 -7.00 10.42
N VAL A 24 8.97 -6.38 9.71
CA VAL A 24 8.10 -5.36 10.31
C VAL A 24 7.39 -5.97 11.51
N GLU A 25 7.49 -5.28 12.65
CA GLU A 25 6.96 -5.75 13.93
C GLU A 25 5.42 -5.77 13.93
N GLY A 26 4.84 -6.92 14.20
CA GLY A 26 3.41 -7.10 14.37
C GLY A 26 3.03 -7.45 15.81
N SER A 27 1.75 -7.43 16.10
CA SER A 27 1.22 -7.70 17.45
C SER A 27 1.44 -9.15 17.91
N ILE A 28 1.54 -10.11 16.98
CA ILE A 28 1.67 -11.54 17.25
C ILE A 28 2.98 -12.09 16.70
N MET A 29 3.34 -11.69 15.48
CA MET A 29 4.58 -12.11 14.81
C MET A 29 5.07 -11.02 13.86
N ASP A 30 6.38 -10.99 13.59
CA ASP A 30 6.95 -10.13 12.56
C ASP A 30 6.45 -10.55 11.16
N TYR A 31 6.31 -9.59 10.24
CA TYR A 31 5.87 -9.87 8.88
C TYR A 31 6.91 -10.70 8.12
N PRO A 32 6.57 -11.88 7.56
CA PRO A 32 7.59 -12.81 7.08
C PRO A 32 7.84 -12.80 5.57
N TYR A 33 7.16 -11.96 4.78
CA TYR A 33 7.19 -12.00 3.33
C TYR A 33 7.67 -10.70 2.70
N ALA A 34 8.14 -10.79 1.44
CA ALA A 34 8.57 -9.64 0.65
C ALA A 34 7.39 -8.89 0.00
N THR A 35 6.20 -9.52 -0.02
CA THR A 35 4.98 -8.94 -0.58
C THR A 35 3.79 -9.15 0.33
N CYS A 36 2.85 -8.20 0.37
CA CYS A 36 1.50 -8.44 0.81
C CYS A 36 0.66 -8.85 -0.41
N CYS A 37 0.06 -10.05 -0.36
CA CYS A 37 -0.74 -10.60 -1.46
C CYS A 37 -2.17 -10.84 -1.02
N GLY A 38 -3.03 -9.81 -1.12
CA GLY A 38 -4.45 -9.90 -0.77
C GLY A 38 -5.32 -10.38 -1.92
N LEU A 39 -6.31 -11.22 -1.63
CA LEU A 39 -7.24 -11.78 -2.61
C LEU A 39 -8.68 -11.41 -2.25
N ASN A 40 -9.44 -10.88 -3.19
CA ASN A 40 -10.87 -10.61 -3.12
C ASN A 40 -11.28 -9.75 -1.89
N ASP A 41 -11.79 -10.37 -0.83
CA ASP A 41 -12.21 -9.75 0.42
C ASP A 41 -11.08 -9.40 1.39
N GLU A 42 -9.86 -9.86 1.11
CA GLU A 42 -8.69 -9.47 1.90
C GLU A 42 -8.33 -8.01 1.60
N VAL A 43 -8.34 -7.17 2.61
CA VAL A 43 -8.18 -5.72 2.49
C VAL A 43 -6.72 -5.34 2.31
N ALA A 44 -5.87 -5.72 3.28
CA ALA A 44 -4.43 -5.42 3.31
C ALA A 44 -3.66 -6.48 4.11
N HIS A 45 -2.33 -6.43 4.01
CA HIS A 45 -1.34 -7.21 4.77
C HIS A 45 -1.52 -8.74 4.71
N ALA A 46 -2.28 -9.26 3.74
CA ALA A 46 -2.49 -10.69 3.59
C ALA A 46 -1.22 -11.38 3.08
N PHE A 47 -1.00 -12.61 3.56
CA PHE A 47 0.19 -13.39 3.22
C PHE A 47 0.10 -14.02 1.84
N PRO A 48 1.18 -14.00 1.05
CA PRO A 48 1.28 -14.82 -0.14
C PRO A 48 1.15 -16.31 0.22
N ARG A 49 0.42 -17.06 -0.61
CA ARG A 49 0.15 -18.47 -0.38
C ARG A 49 0.07 -19.26 -1.67
N HIS A 50 0.18 -20.58 -1.54
CA HIS A 50 -0.03 -21.50 -2.67
C HIS A 50 -1.50 -21.54 -3.05
N TYR A 51 -1.88 -20.60 -3.90
CA TYR A 51 -3.22 -20.48 -4.47
C TYR A 51 -3.10 -20.22 -5.98
N ILE A 52 -3.79 -21.04 -6.77
CA ILE A 52 -3.88 -20.85 -8.21
C ILE A 52 -5.01 -19.85 -8.47
N LEU A 53 -4.64 -18.70 -9.01
CA LEU A 53 -5.59 -17.64 -9.33
C LEU A 53 -6.63 -18.14 -10.36
N LYS A 54 -7.88 -17.75 -10.16
CA LYS A 54 -9.03 -18.11 -10.99
C LYS A 54 -9.60 -16.90 -11.70
N ASP A 55 -10.33 -17.14 -12.76
CA ASP A 55 -11.11 -16.09 -13.41
C ASP A 55 -12.07 -15.44 -12.42
N GLY A 56 -12.06 -14.11 -12.38
CA GLY A 56 -12.85 -13.32 -11.44
C GLY A 56 -12.12 -12.94 -10.14
N ASP A 57 -10.94 -13.47 -9.88
CA ASP A 57 -10.13 -13.05 -8.75
C ASP A 57 -9.58 -11.63 -8.92
N LEU A 58 -9.56 -10.90 -7.81
CA LEU A 58 -8.89 -9.62 -7.63
C LEU A 58 -7.67 -9.83 -6.74
N LEU A 59 -6.48 -9.76 -7.31
CA LEU A 59 -5.23 -9.84 -6.57
C LEU A 59 -4.68 -8.44 -6.31
N LYS A 60 -4.40 -8.13 -5.05
CA LYS A 60 -3.62 -6.98 -4.59
C LYS A 60 -2.20 -7.43 -4.33
N VAL A 61 -1.24 -6.67 -4.83
CA VAL A 61 0.19 -6.87 -4.53
C VAL A 61 0.74 -5.55 -4.03
N ASP A 62 1.15 -5.56 -2.79
CA ASP A 62 1.70 -4.41 -2.09
C ASP A 62 3.12 -4.75 -1.64
N MET A 63 4.05 -3.81 -1.83
CA MET A 63 5.46 -4.02 -1.51
C MET A 63 6.20 -2.71 -1.22
N VAL A 64 7.08 -2.80 -0.24
CA VAL A 64 8.03 -1.74 0.09
C VAL A 64 9.45 -2.21 -0.20
N LEU A 65 10.14 -1.49 -1.06
CA LEU A 65 11.50 -1.84 -1.50
C LEU A 65 12.46 -0.69 -1.23
N SER A 66 13.69 -1.03 -0.82
CA SER A 66 14.77 -0.06 -0.75
C SER A 66 15.20 0.39 -2.16
N GLU A 67 15.92 1.50 -2.26
CA GLU A 67 16.77 1.74 -3.42
C GLU A 67 17.87 0.67 -3.53
N PRO A 68 18.49 0.48 -4.71
CA PRO A 68 19.61 -0.45 -4.85
C PRO A 68 20.76 -0.09 -3.91
N ILE A 69 21.21 -1.07 -3.11
CA ILE A 69 22.27 -0.90 -2.12
C ILE A 69 23.62 -1.27 -2.75
N ASP A 70 24.69 -0.53 -2.41
CA ASP A 70 26.04 -0.93 -2.83
C ASP A 70 26.40 -2.30 -2.23
N LYS A 71 26.79 -3.26 -3.08
CA LYS A 71 27.17 -4.62 -2.65
C LYS A 71 28.35 -4.68 -1.68
N SER A 72 29.16 -3.63 -1.62
CA SER A 72 30.24 -3.53 -0.63
C SER A 72 29.70 -3.19 0.77
N VAL A 73 28.51 -2.61 0.86
CA VAL A 73 27.79 -2.30 2.12
C VAL A 73 26.94 -3.51 2.54
N LEU A 74 26.10 -4.01 1.60
CA LEU A 74 25.26 -5.18 1.84
C LEU A 74 25.03 -5.94 0.53
N ASP A 75 25.40 -7.21 0.53
CA ASP A 75 25.11 -8.15 -0.56
C ASP A 75 23.80 -8.89 -0.26
N VAL A 76 22.69 -8.34 -0.74
CA VAL A 76 21.33 -8.87 -0.55
C VAL A 76 21.18 -10.29 -1.11
N SER A 77 21.99 -10.66 -2.13
CA SER A 77 21.94 -12.01 -2.70
C SER A 77 22.32 -13.11 -1.71
N LYS A 78 23.03 -12.76 -0.63
CA LYS A 78 23.46 -13.68 0.45
C LYS A 78 22.44 -13.80 1.59
N LEU A 79 21.41 -12.97 1.60
CA LEU A 79 20.40 -13.04 2.64
C LEU A 79 19.47 -14.24 2.40
N ASP A 80 19.15 -14.90 3.49
CA ASP A 80 18.07 -15.90 3.52
C ASP A 80 16.76 -15.20 3.91
N PHE A 81 15.88 -14.96 2.92
CA PHE A 81 14.60 -14.27 3.15
C PHE A 81 13.60 -15.13 3.94
N ASP A 82 13.86 -16.40 4.16
CA ASP A 82 13.07 -17.22 5.08
C ASP A 82 13.52 -17.05 6.54
N ASN A 83 14.72 -16.51 6.76
CA ASN A 83 15.22 -16.16 8.08
C ASN A 83 14.85 -14.71 8.43
N VAL A 84 13.59 -14.51 8.85
CA VAL A 84 13.04 -13.18 9.18
C VAL A 84 13.96 -12.42 10.15
N ALA A 85 14.45 -13.07 11.20
CA ALA A 85 15.33 -12.44 12.19
C ALA A 85 16.68 -11.98 11.61
N GLN A 86 17.18 -12.65 10.56
CA GLN A 86 18.37 -12.20 9.85
C GLN A 86 18.06 -10.94 9.02
N VAL A 87 16.98 -10.95 8.26
CA VAL A 87 16.59 -9.84 7.37
C VAL A 87 16.22 -8.60 8.20
N LYS A 88 15.46 -8.78 9.26
CA LYS A 88 15.02 -7.71 10.18
C LYS A 88 16.16 -6.81 10.66
N LYS A 89 17.34 -7.35 10.93
CA LYS A 89 18.53 -6.56 11.34
C LYS A 89 18.94 -5.52 10.31
N TYR A 90 18.70 -5.78 9.04
CA TYR A 90 19.04 -4.87 7.94
C TYR A 90 17.87 -3.94 7.61
N THR A 91 16.64 -4.43 7.64
CA THR A 91 15.45 -3.62 7.37
C THR A 91 15.22 -2.58 8.47
N GLU A 92 15.38 -2.93 9.74
CA GLU A 92 15.28 -1.99 10.88
C GLU A 92 16.37 -0.92 10.90
N SER A 93 17.57 -1.23 10.40
CA SER A 93 18.69 -0.28 10.35
C SER A 93 18.78 0.48 9.03
N TYR A 94 17.92 0.18 8.08
CA TYR A 94 17.90 0.85 6.78
C TYR A 94 17.42 2.29 6.92
N SER A 95 18.14 3.22 6.28
CA SER A 95 17.85 4.65 6.30
C SER A 95 18.07 5.33 4.95
N GLY A 96 18.06 4.56 3.87
CA GLY A 96 18.14 5.04 2.48
C GLY A 96 16.78 5.38 1.89
N GLY A 97 16.76 5.63 0.59
CA GLY A 97 15.53 5.83 -0.18
C GLY A 97 14.71 4.54 -0.26
N LEU A 98 13.40 4.67 -0.21
CA LEU A 98 12.48 3.55 -0.34
C LEU A 98 11.28 3.93 -1.22
N ALA A 99 10.64 2.90 -1.80
CA ALA A 99 9.41 3.02 -2.57
C ALA A 99 8.34 2.10 -1.98
N ASP A 100 7.17 2.68 -1.71
CA ASP A 100 5.99 2.02 -1.19
C ASP A 100 4.84 2.12 -2.18
N SER A 101 4.26 0.97 -2.59
CA SER A 101 3.23 0.97 -3.62
C SER A 101 2.41 -0.31 -3.66
N CYS A 102 1.10 -0.16 -3.81
CA CYS A 102 0.16 -1.26 -4.00
C CYS A 102 -0.55 -1.20 -5.35
N TRP A 103 -0.54 -2.33 -6.06
CA TRP A 103 -1.20 -2.47 -7.35
C TRP A 103 -2.12 -3.69 -7.41
N LEU A 104 -3.09 -3.58 -8.32
CA LEU A 104 -4.11 -4.58 -8.52
C LEU A 104 -3.99 -5.27 -9.86
N MET A 105 -4.19 -6.59 -9.82
CA MET A 105 -4.38 -7.41 -11.01
C MET A 105 -5.74 -8.11 -10.93
N ARG A 106 -6.53 -7.99 -12.00
CA ARG A 106 -7.75 -8.78 -12.16
C ARG A 106 -7.54 -9.85 -13.20
N LEU A 107 -8.06 -11.04 -12.93
CA LEU A 107 -7.97 -12.18 -13.84
C LEU A 107 -9.27 -12.36 -14.61
N GLU A 108 -9.90 -11.44 -15.13
CA GLU A 108 -10.90 -11.52 -16.18
C GLU A 108 -11.37 -10.14 -16.64
N ARG A 109 -11.72 -10.02 -17.95
CA ARG A 109 -12.12 -8.74 -18.53
C ARG A 109 -13.61 -8.40 -18.35
N HIS A 110 -14.45 -9.35 -17.91
CA HIS A 110 -15.90 -9.24 -18.05
C HIS A 110 -16.70 -8.92 -16.78
N LEU A 111 -16.09 -8.89 -15.60
CA LEU A 111 -16.83 -8.55 -14.36
C LEU A 111 -16.97 -7.03 -14.19
N THR A 112 -18.09 -6.48 -14.65
CA THR A 112 -18.40 -5.05 -14.60
C THR A 112 -18.30 -4.47 -13.17
N LYS A 113 -18.73 -5.23 -12.15
CA LYS A 113 -18.68 -4.79 -10.75
C LYS A 113 -17.24 -4.63 -10.27
N LEU A 114 -16.37 -5.59 -10.60
CA LEU A 114 -14.96 -5.56 -10.21
C LEU A 114 -14.23 -4.39 -10.90
N LYS A 115 -14.45 -4.23 -12.21
CA LYS A 115 -13.91 -3.10 -12.96
C LYS A 115 -14.33 -1.76 -12.33
N LYS A 116 -15.62 -1.64 -11.96
CA LYS A 116 -16.14 -0.43 -11.34
C LYS A 116 -15.49 -0.13 -9.98
N LEU A 117 -15.31 -1.16 -9.14
CA LEU A 117 -14.61 -1.02 -7.85
C LEU A 117 -13.16 -0.53 -8.08
N MET A 118 -12.41 -1.15 -8.99
CA MET A 118 -11.04 -0.73 -9.32
C MET A 118 -10.98 0.71 -9.83
N GLU A 119 -11.89 1.10 -10.74
CA GLU A 119 -11.98 2.47 -11.24
C GLU A 119 -12.26 3.47 -10.13
N VAL A 120 -13.22 3.16 -9.24
CA VAL A 120 -13.56 4.05 -8.12
C VAL A 120 -12.41 4.18 -7.14
N THR A 121 -11.74 3.09 -6.78
CA THR A 121 -10.61 3.12 -5.84
C THR A 121 -9.44 3.93 -6.41
N ARG A 122 -9.07 3.68 -7.67
CA ARG A 122 -8.00 4.40 -8.33
C ARG A 122 -8.31 5.89 -8.46
N GLU A 123 -9.52 6.23 -8.87
CA GLU A 123 -9.96 7.62 -8.98
C GLU A 123 -9.96 8.33 -7.63
N ALA A 124 -10.45 7.66 -6.56
CA ALA A 124 -10.43 8.20 -5.21
C ALA A 124 -9.01 8.51 -4.74
N MET A 125 -8.03 7.63 -5.02
CA MET A 125 -6.62 7.86 -4.72
C MET A 125 -6.11 9.12 -5.40
N TYR A 126 -6.33 9.29 -6.70
CA TYR A 126 -5.88 10.48 -7.43
C TYR A 126 -6.54 11.76 -6.94
N LEU A 127 -7.85 11.73 -6.63
CA LEU A 127 -8.54 12.89 -6.04
C LEU A 127 -7.95 13.26 -4.68
N GLY A 128 -7.52 12.27 -3.88
CA GLY A 128 -6.78 12.52 -2.65
C GLY A 128 -5.42 13.16 -2.90
N ILE A 129 -4.65 12.64 -3.86
CA ILE A 129 -3.34 13.20 -4.24
C ILE A 129 -3.48 14.65 -4.73
N GLU A 130 -4.51 14.98 -5.50
CA GLU A 130 -4.80 16.34 -5.96
C GLU A 130 -5.00 17.33 -4.81
N GLN A 131 -5.48 16.87 -3.65
CA GLN A 131 -5.61 17.70 -2.45
C GLN A 131 -4.30 17.89 -1.69
N ALA A 132 -3.26 17.11 -2.02
CA ALA A 132 -1.97 17.15 -1.34
C ALA A 132 -1.10 18.34 -1.79
N VAL A 133 -1.62 19.55 -1.63
CA VAL A 133 -0.94 20.79 -1.99
C VAL A 133 -0.55 21.60 -0.77
N VAL A 134 0.48 22.43 -0.91
CA VAL A 134 0.96 23.29 0.18
C VAL A 134 -0.17 24.17 0.72
N GLY A 135 -0.41 24.10 2.02
CA GLY A 135 -1.42 24.89 2.71
C GLY A 135 -2.73 24.17 2.98
N ASN A 136 -3.09 23.16 2.21
CA ASN A 136 -4.17 22.24 2.53
C ASN A 136 -3.83 21.44 3.80
N ARG A 137 -4.74 20.59 4.24
CA ARG A 137 -4.61 19.76 5.44
C ARG A 137 -4.85 18.30 5.12
N ILE A 138 -4.38 17.41 5.98
CA ILE A 138 -4.61 15.95 5.86
C ILE A 138 -6.10 15.62 5.66
N GLY A 139 -7.00 16.33 6.37
CA GLY A 139 -8.43 16.11 6.24
C GLY A 139 -9.02 16.49 4.88
N ASP A 140 -8.34 17.33 4.09
CA ASP A 140 -8.78 17.64 2.72
C ASP A 140 -8.56 16.42 1.82
N ILE A 141 -7.45 15.70 2.01
CA ILE A 141 -7.14 14.44 1.32
C ILE A 141 -8.22 13.39 1.61
N GLY A 142 -8.42 13.09 2.91
CA GLY A 142 -9.38 12.07 3.32
C GLY A 142 -10.82 12.40 2.96
N ALA A 143 -11.22 13.67 3.04
CA ALA A 143 -12.56 14.10 2.65
C ALA A 143 -12.83 13.88 1.15
N ALA A 144 -11.87 14.19 0.28
CA ALA A 144 -12.01 13.98 -1.17
C ALA A 144 -12.15 12.50 -1.52
N ILE A 145 -11.34 11.64 -0.91
CA ILE A 145 -11.41 10.18 -1.09
C ILE A 145 -12.77 9.66 -0.64
N GLN A 146 -13.17 10.00 0.58
CA GLN A 146 -14.39 9.53 1.21
C GLN A 146 -15.64 9.96 0.45
N GLU A 147 -15.77 11.24 0.12
CA GLU A 147 -16.91 11.78 -0.61
C GLU A 147 -17.08 11.08 -1.97
N TYR A 148 -15.97 10.89 -2.68
CA TYR A 148 -16.00 10.25 -3.99
C TYR A 148 -16.45 8.78 -3.92
N ALA A 149 -15.90 7.99 -2.99
CA ALA A 149 -16.22 6.58 -2.86
C ALA A 149 -17.61 6.34 -2.25
N GLU A 150 -17.94 7.00 -1.12
CA GLU A 150 -19.21 6.80 -0.41
C GLU A 150 -20.41 7.29 -1.20
N SER A 151 -20.29 8.40 -1.96
CA SER A 151 -21.37 8.87 -2.86
C SER A 151 -21.72 7.88 -3.97
N ARG A 152 -20.85 6.88 -4.21
CA ARG A 152 -21.05 5.81 -5.19
C ARG A 152 -21.44 4.48 -4.55
N GLY A 153 -21.71 4.49 -3.23
CA GLY A 153 -22.19 3.32 -2.47
C GLY A 153 -21.10 2.34 -2.06
N TYR A 154 -19.84 2.81 -1.94
CA TYR A 154 -18.70 2.01 -1.47
C TYR A 154 -18.33 2.40 -0.04
N GLY A 155 -17.81 1.44 0.74
CA GLY A 155 -17.26 1.68 2.08
C GLY A 155 -15.78 2.07 2.01
N VAL A 156 -15.37 3.09 2.77
CA VAL A 156 -13.96 3.49 2.92
C VAL A 156 -13.45 2.97 4.24
N VAL A 157 -12.46 2.08 4.22
CA VAL A 157 -11.84 1.51 5.42
C VAL A 157 -11.25 2.61 6.30
N ARG A 158 -11.41 2.47 7.63
CA ARG A 158 -11.04 3.50 8.61
C ARG A 158 -9.93 3.08 9.57
N ASP A 159 -9.72 1.79 9.73
CA ASP A 159 -8.74 1.22 10.67
C ASP A 159 -7.31 1.21 10.11
N LEU A 160 -7.17 1.36 8.79
CA LEU A 160 -5.92 1.43 8.07
C LEU A 160 -5.82 2.76 7.33
N VAL A 161 -4.62 3.35 7.31
CA VAL A 161 -4.39 4.71 6.81
C VAL A 161 -3.02 4.79 6.14
N GLY A 162 -2.85 5.72 5.23
CA GLY A 162 -1.54 6.10 4.71
C GLY A 162 -0.68 6.80 5.78
N HIS A 163 0.56 7.09 5.44
CA HIS A 163 1.55 7.56 6.40
C HIS A 163 2.59 8.49 5.78
N GLY A 164 3.36 9.14 6.63
CA GLY A 164 4.60 9.80 6.22
C GLY A 164 5.67 8.75 5.87
N VAL A 165 6.57 9.12 4.97
CA VAL A 165 7.73 8.31 4.58
C VAL A 165 8.98 9.15 4.73
N GLY A 166 10.00 8.58 5.38
CA GLY A 166 11.28 9.23 5.60
C GLY A 166 12.42 8.20 5.69
N PRO A 167 13.37 8.37 6.62
CA PRO A 167 14.35 7.34 6.93
C PRO A 167 13.74 5.99 7.31
N THR A 168 12.53 6.01 7.89
CA THR A 168 11.76 4.79 8.16
C THR A 168 10.53 4.72 7.26
N MET A 169 10.03 3.49 7.04
CA MET A 169 8.87 3.23 6.18
C MET A 169 7.63 3.96 6.68
N HIS A 170 7.31 3.80 7.95
CA HIS A 170 6.13 4.40 8.55
C HIS A 170 6.53 5.56 9.49
N GLU A 171 6.18 6.78 9.09
CA GLU A 171 6.40 7.98 9.87
C GLU A 171 5.12 8.82 10.03
N GLU A 172 5.12 9.71 10.97
CA GLU A 172 4.08 10.76 11.04
C GLU A 172 4.17 11.70 9.82
N PRO A 173 3.05 12.22 9.34
CA PRO A 173 1.72 12.09 9.91
C PRO A 173 0.97 10.85 9.36
N MET A 174 -0.01 10.35 10.13
CA MET A 174 -1.04 9.47 9.56
C MET A 174 -1.86 10.22 8.50
N VAL A 175 -2.21 9.52 7.40
CA VAL A 175 -2.96 10.05 6.26
C VAL A 175 -4.25 9.23 6.08
N PRO A 176 -5.31 9.49 6.87
CA PRO A 176 -6.57 8.78 6.74
C PRO A 176 -7.23 9.00 5.37
N ASN A 177 -7.81 7.92 4.84
CA ASN A 177 -8.58 7.93 3.60
C ASN A 177 -10.02 8.48 3.78
N TYR A 178 -10.30 9.04 4.94
CA TYR A 178 -11.57 9.67 5.34
C TYR A 178 -11.28 10.90 6.20
N GLY A 179 -12.26 11.78 6.33
CA GLY A 179 -12.06 12.95 7.19
C GLY A 179 -12.98 14.12 6.91
N VAL A 180 -12.59 15.26 7.46
CA VAL A 180 -13.32 16.52 7.32
C VAL A 180 -12.39 17.56 6.69
N ALA A 181 -12.81 18.13 5.56
CA ALA A 181 -12.07 19.19 4.86
C ALA A 181 -11.69 20.35 5.80
N GLY A 182 -10.48 20.87 5.67
CA GLY A 182 -9.93 21.95 6.48
C GLY A 182 -9.50 21.52 7.90
N ARG A 183 -9.45 20.22 8.21
CA ARG A 183 -9.02 19.69 9.52
C ARG A 183 -7.69 18.92 9.42
N GLY A 184 -7.07 18.70 10.56
CA GLY A 184 -5.81 17.96 10.69
C GLY A 184 -4.56 18.79 10.42
N LEU A 185 -3.43 18.11 10.29
CA LEU A 185 -2.12 18.70 10.06
C LEU A 185 -2.10 19.50 8.75
N ARG A 186 -1.45 20.65 8.74
CA ARG A 186 -1.24 21.45 7.53
C ARG A 186 -0.11 20.84 6.69
N LEU A 187 -0.40 20.66 5.43
CA LEU A 187 0.56 20.14 4.43
C LEU A 187 1.63 21.20 4.12
N LYS A 188 2.87 20.74 3.99
CA LYS A 188 4.04 21.58 3.71
C LYS A 188 4.85 21.00 2.56
N GLU A 189 5.55 21.87 1.85
CA GLU A 189 6.56 21.47 0.88
C GLU A 189 7.60 20.52 1.50
N GLY A 190 8.01 19.50 0.77
CA GLY A 190 8.99 18.49 1.16
C GLY A 190 8.42 17.32 1.94
N MET A 191 7.15 17.33 2.34
CA MET A 191 6.52 16.14 2.93
C MET A 191 6.44 15.03 1.89
N VAL A 192 6.88 13.83 2.25
CA VAL A 192 6.71 12.59 1.50
C VAL A 192 5.68 11.75 2.23
N LEU A 193 4.62 11.36 1.53
CA LEU A 193 3.45 10.70 2.11
C LEU A 193 3.00 9.55 1.20
N THR A 194 2.28 8.55 1.77
CA THR A 194 1.46 7.61 1.01
C THR A 194 0.00 8.03 1.01
N ILE A 195 -0.71 7.69 -0.05
CA ILE A 195 -2.18 7.65 -0.13
C ILE A 195 -2.56 6.27 -0.66
N GLU A 196 -3.32 5.53 0.13
CA GLU A 196 -3.59 4.12 -0.07
C GLU A 196 -5.05 3.75 0.27
N PRO A 197 -6.03 4.33 -0.42
CA PRO A 197 -7.43 4.06 -0.10
C PRO A 197 -7.77 2.58 -0.28
N MET A 198 -8.31 1.98 0.77
CA MET A 198 -8.94 0.67 0.77
C MET A 198 -10.45 0.85 0.68
N ILE A 199 -11.02 0.43 -0.43
CA ILE A 199 -12.43 0.65 -0.78
C ILE A 199 -13.14 -0.69 -0.89
N ASN A 200 -14.24 -0.84 -0.12
CA ASN A 200 -15.03 -2.07 -0.03
C ASN A 200 -16.34 -1.94 -0.82
N THR A 201 -16.81 -3.04 -1.41
CA THR A 201 -18.13 -3.07 -2.06
C THR A 201 -19.29 -3.02 -1.09
N GLY A 202 -19.05 -3.27 0.20
CA GLY A 202 -20.01 -3.26 1.30
C GLY A 202 -19.66 -2.21 2.35
N THR A 203 -19.63 -2.64 3.62
CA THR A 203 -19.32 -1.74 4.73
C THR A 203 -17.82 -1.39 4.77
N TRP A 204 -17.47 -0.34 5.52
CA TRP A 204 -16.07 0.04 5.75
C TRP A 204 -15.38 -0.85 6.79
N GLU A 205 -16.16 -1.63 7.56
CA GLU A 205 -15.69 -2.43 8.68
C GLU A 205 -14.84 -3.62 8.20
N ILE A 206 -13.79 -3.89 8.95
CA ILE A 206 -12.87 -4.98 8.68
C ILE A 206 -12.67 -5.84 9.92
N ASP A 207 -12.20 -7.05 9.70
CA ASP A 207 -11.77 -7.99 10.74
C ASP A 207 -10.30 -8.35 10.52
N THR A 208 -9.60 -8.65 11.60
CA THR A 208 -8.17 -8.99 11.56
C THR A 208 -7.99 -10.47 11.87
N ASP A 209 -7.15 -11.15 11.12
CA ASP A 209 -6.76 -12.52 11.42
C ASP A 209 -6.11 -12.62 12.81
N LEU A 210 -6.74 -13.36 13.70
CA LEU A 210 -6.30 -13.52 15.08
C LEU A 210 -5.15 -14.51 15.27
N GLU A 211 -4.78 -15.28 14.23
CA GLU A 211 -3.67 -16.23 14.31
C GLU A 211 -2.33 -15.53 14.05
N THR A 212 -2.30 -14.61 13.11
CA THR A 212 -1.07 -13.91 12.71
C THR A 212 -1.06 -12.43 13.11
N GLY A 213 -2.23 -11.83 13.28
CA GLY A 213 -2.38 -10.40 13.54
C GLY A 213 -2.19 -9.50 12.31
N TRP A 214 -2.08 -10.09 11.09
CA TRP A 214 -1.73 -9.34 9.88
C TRP A 214 -2.88 -9.19 8.90
N ALA A 215 -3.39 -10.27 8.34
CA ALA A 215 -4.37 -10.19 7.27
C ALA A 215 -5.67 -9.53 7.75
N HIS A 216 -6.08 -8.46 7.08
CA HIS A 216 -7.35 -7.79 7.29
C HIS A 216 -8.34 -8.20 6.21
N LYS A 217 -9.61 -8.45 6.58
CA LYS A 217 -10.68 -8.84 5.68
C LYS A 217 -11.91 -7.97 5.89
N THR A 218 -12.71 -7.81 4.83
CA THR A 218 -14.01 -7.16 4.97
C THR A 218 -14.92 -7.96 5.90
N LEU A 219 -15.59 -7.29 6.82
CA LEU A 219 -16.46 -7.94 7.82
C LEU A 219 -17.69 -8.62 7.17
N ASP A 220 -18.17 -8.09 6.05
CA ASP A 220 -19.35 -8.57 5.33
C ASP A 220 -19.02 -9.53 4.17
N GLY A 221 -17.76 -9.86 3.94
CA GLY A 221 -17.29 -10.70 2.82
C GLY A 221 -17.38 -10.03 1.46
N GLY A 222 -17.57 -8.71 1.41
CA GLY A 222 -17.53 -7.92 0.19
C GLY A 222 -16.11 -7.83 -0.40
N LEU A 223 -16.00 -7.53 -1.70
CA LEU A 223 -14.71 -7.31 -2.32
C LEU A 223 -14.06 -6.03 -1.79
N SER A 224 -12.75 -6.06 -1.61
CA SER A 224 -11.93 -4.90 -1.26
C SER A 224 -10.88 -4.62 -2.35
N CYS A 225 -10.64 -3.35 -2.61
CA CYS A 225 -9.67 -2.85 -3.57
C CYS A 225 -8.77 -1.84 -2.89
N GLN A 226 -7.46 -1.92 -3.13
CA GLN A 226 -6.47 -0.95 -2.66
C GLN A 226 -5.59 -0.53 -3.84
N TYR A 227 -5.33 0.74 -3.97
CA TYR A 227 -4.24 1.30 -4.75
C TYR A 227 -3.42 2.19 -3.85
N GLU A 228 -2.13 2.29 -4.12
CA GLU A 228 -1.25 3.12 -3.34
C GLU A 228 -0.21 3.81 -4.20
N HIS A 229 0.02 5.07 -3.86
CA HIS A 229 1.17 5.82 -4.33
C HIS A 229 1.88 6.55 -3.20
N GLN A 230 3.21 6.50 -3.25
CA GLN A 230 4.08 7.42 -2.54
C GLN A 230 4.32 8.67 -3.40
N PHE A 231 4.22 9.84 -2.80
CA PHE A 231 4.40 11.12 -3.49
C PHE A 231 5.07 12.17 -2.59
N VAL A 232 5.66 13.17 -3.20
CA VAL A 232 6.23 14.33 -2.50
C VAL A 232 5.40 15.58 -2.78
N ILE A 233 5.15 16.38 -1.74
CA ILE A 233 4.51 17.69 -1.87
C ILE A 233 5.55 18.71 -2.31
N THR A 234 5.38 19.32 -3.48
CA THR A 234 6.21 20.40 -3.98
C THR A 234 5.45 21.73 -3.98
N LYS A 235 6.16 22.83 -4.19
CA LYS A 235 5.53 24.16 -4.36
C LYS A 235 4.55 24.23 -5.55
N ASP A 236 4.77 23.37 -6.56
CA ASP A 236 4.00 23.35 -7.80
C ASP A 236 2.90 22.26 -7.79
N GLY A 237 2.76 21.52 -6.67
CA GLY A 237 1.81 20.43 -6.46
C GLY A 237 2.48 19.10 -6.09
N PRO A 238 1.69 18.03 -5.94
CA PRO A 238 2.22 16.71 -5.62
C PRO A 238 2.94 16.08 -6.82
N VAL A 239 4.04 15.39 -6.55
CA VAL A 239 4.78 14.60 -7.55
C VAL A 239 4.81 13.15 -7.10
N ILE A 240 4.22 12.26 -7.89
CA ILE A 240 4.18 10.81 -7.61
C ILE A 240 5.58 10.23 -7.81
N LEU A 241 6.09 9.54 -6.79
CA LEU A 241 7.42 8.92 -6.80
C LEU A 241 7.39 7.47 -7.30
N THR A 242 6.26 6.78 -7.12
CA THR A 242 6.04 5.37 -7.51
C THR A 242 5.29 5.24 -8.83
N SER A 243 5.49 6.19 -9.76
CA SER A 243 4.88 6.22 -11.08
C SER A 243 5.26 5.00 -11.92
N GLN A 244 4.27 4.40 -12.60
CA GLN A 244 4.48 3.28 -13.53
C GLN A 244 4.24 3.66 -15.01
N GLY A 245 4.08 4.95 -15.29
CA GLY A 245 3.91 5.47 -16.65
C GLY A 245 2.48 5.44 -17.20
N GLU A 246 1.52 5.03 -16.40
CA GLU A 246 0.07 5.02 -16.75
C GLU A 246 -0.75 6.06 -15.96
N GLU A 247 -0.07 6.92 -15.22
CA GLU A 247 -0.70 7.91 -14.38
C GLU A 247 -1.24 9.09 -15.17
N ARG A 248 -2.18 9.78 -14.54
CA ARG A 248 -2.64 11.09 -15.03
C ARG A 248 -1.46 12.06 -15.03
N THR A 249 -1.20 12.66 -16.17
CA THR A 249 -0.42 13.90 -16.24
C THR A 249 -1.32 15.05 -15.77
N TYR A 250 -0.95 15.68 -14.67
CA TYR A 250 -1.62 16.88 -14.16
C TYR A 250 -1.19 18.10 -14.95
#